data_c079f15eb935e02944d5d58a6b91ec47
#
_entry.id   c079f15eb935e02944d5d58a6b91ec47
#
_cell.length_a   1.000
_cell.length_b   1.000
_cell.length_c   1.000
_cell.angle_alpha   90.00
_cell.angle_beta   90.00
_cell.angle_gamma   90.00
#
_symmetry.space_group_name_H-M   'P 1'
#
loop_
_entity.id
_entity.type
_entity.pdbx_description
1 polymer ?
#
loop_
_entity_poly.entity_id
_entity_poly.type
_entity_poly.pdbx_seq_one_letter_code
_entity_poly.pdbx_strand_id
1 'polypeptide(L)'
;MHSLIDRLASALSDIPGIRLAVLFGSMARGTTTAGSDVDVGILFAVDSADARRLVEAALGRAVMREVDVVSLEGASPHLCFEIARDGRPLFQADPHVWSEFRARAMLDWWDWAPTARTIHAAAAQRLRREIAHGSS
;
A
#
# COMPACT_ATOMS: atom_id res chain seq x y z
N MET A 1 19.69 19.32 3.25
CA MET A 1 18.33 19.49 2.68
C MET A 1 17.55 18.18 2.86
N HIS A 2 16.38 18.26 3.50
CA HIS A 2 15.60 17.06 3.74
C HIS A 2 14.74 16.70 2.53
N SER A 3 14.88 15.47 2.07
CA SER A 3 14.05 14.94 0.98
C SER A 3 12.63 14.66 1.49
N LEU A 4 11.72 14.39 0.56
CA LEU A 4 10.35 13.97 0.90
C LEU A 4 10.38 12.74 1.81
N ILE A 5 11.20 11.76 1.48
CA ILE A 5 11.34 10.53 2.26
C ILE A 5 11.82 10.84 3.67
N ASP A 6 12.80 11.71 3.82
CA ASP A 6 13.32 12.09 5.15
C ASP A 6 12.27 12.79 5.99
N ARG A 7 11.47 13.66 5.39
CA ARG A 7 10.38 14.35 6.11
C ARG A 7 9.30 13.38 6.56
N LEU A 8 8.92 12.43 5.71
CA LEU A 8 7.94 11.40 6.06
C LEU A 8 8.46 10.53 7.20
N ALA A 9 9.69 10.05 7.07
CA ALA A 9 10.31 9.19 8.09
C ALA A 9 10.42 9.91 9.44
N SER A 10 10.81 11.17 9.43
CA SER A 10 10.91 11.98 10.65
C SER A 10 9.57 12.16 11.32
N ALA A 11 8.54 12.49 10.54
CA ALA A 11 7.18 12.65 11.07
C ALA A 11 6.64 11.35 11.65
N LEU A 12 6.89 10.23 10.97
CA LEU A 12 6.43 8.92 11.42
C LEU A 12 7.09 8.48 12.72
N SER A 13 8.36 8.81 12.92
CA SER A 13 9.07 8.45 14.14
C SER A 13 8.50 9.10 15.39
N ASP A 14 7.77 10.22 15.24
CA ASP A 14 7.15 10.95 16.34
C ASP A 14 5.71 10.47 16.64
N ILE A 15 5.15 9.59 15.81
CA ILE A 15 3.78 9.11 15.96
C ILE A 15 3.78 7.75 16.66
N PRO A 16 3.14 7.61 17.82
CA PRO A 16 3.05 6.32 18.50
C PRO A 16 2.10 5.38 17.79
N GLY A 17 2.28 4.06 17.99
CA GLY A 17 1.36 3.05 17.49
C GLY A 17 1.58 2.63 16.05
N ILE A 18 2.67 3.03 15.42
CA ILE A 18 3.05 2.59 14.10
C ILE A 18 4.09 1.48 14.21
N ARG A 19 3.82 0.33 13.60
CA ARG A 19 4.78 -0.78 13.53
C ARG A 19 5.61 -0.74 12.27
N LEU A 20 4.99 -0.36 11.15
CA LEU A 20 5.65 -0.29 9.84
C LEU A 20 4.99 0.80 9.01
N ALA A 21 5.79 1.58 8.29
CA ALA A 21 5.30 2.52 7.29
C ALA A 21 6.13 2.39 6.01
N VAL A 22 5.45 2.28 4.88
CA VAL A 22 6.09 2.04 3.58
C VAL A 22 5.53 3.01 2.54
N LEU A 23 6.40 3.73 1.88
CA LEU A 23 6.03 4.54 0.73
C LEU A 23 5.83 3.62 -0.48
N PHE A 24 4.72 3.77 -1.18
CA PHE A 24 4.44 2.96 -2.36
C PHE A 24 3.81 3.81 -3.47
N GLY A 25 3.44 3.17 -4.56
CA GLY A 25 2.86 3.86 -5.70
C GLY A 25 3.91 4.59 -6.53
N SER A 26 3.48 5.64 -7.24
CA SER A 26 4.35 6.36 -8.17
C SER A 26 5.55 7.04 -7.50
N MET A 27 5.37 7.53 -6.26
CA MET A 27 6.47 8.16 -5.52
C MET A 27 7.61 7.16 -5.23
N ALA A 28 7.26 5.92 -4.87
CA ALA A 28 8.25 4.88 -4.61
C ALA A 28 8.99 4.46 -5.88
N ARG A 29 8.29 4.43 -7.01
CA ARG A 29 8.87 4.02 -8.30
C ARG A 29 9.63 5.15 -9.00
N GLY A 30 9.56 6.37 -8.49
CA GLY A 30 10.22 7.52 -9.12
C GLY A 30 9.56 8.00 -10.40
N THR A 31 8.31 7.62 -10.65
CA THR A 31 7.55 8.01 -11.86
C THR A 31 6.61 9.20 -11.60
N THR A 32 6.90 9.97 -10.57
CA THR A 32 6.02 11.06 -10.16
C THR A 32 6.23 12.31 -11.00
N THR A 33 5.15 13.09 -11.10
CA THR A 33 5.20 14.48 -11.52
C THR A 33 4.98 15.37 -10.30
N ALA A 34 5.27 16.66 -10.43
CA ALA A 34 4.94 17.63 -9.39
C ALA A 34 3.43 17.59 -9.13
N GLY A 35 3.03 17.38 -7.89
CA GLY A 35 1.64 17.29 -7.50
C GLY A 35 1.07 15.87 -7.44
N SER A 36 1.88 14.83 -7.69
CA SER A 36 1.46 13.44 -7.47
C SER A 36 1.15 13.22 -6.01
N ASP A 37 0.11 12.42 -5.72
CA ASP A 37 -0.25 12.04 -4.37
C ASP A 37 0.81 11.14 -3.75
N VAL A 38 0.91 11.21 -2.44
CA VAL A 38 1.83 10.39 -1.66
C VAL A 38 1.02 9.24 -1.06
N ASP A 39 1.39 8.01 -1.38
CA ASP A 39 0.72 6.80 -0.87
C ASP A 39 1.61 6.13 0.17
N VAL A 40 1.07 5.96 1.38
CA VAL A 40 1.80 5.33 2.50
C VAL A 40 0.97 4.18 3.06
N GLY A 41 1.56 2.99 3.06
CA GLY A 41 0.98 1.83 3.71
C GLY A 41 1.48 1.74 5.15
N ILE A 42 0.58 1.55 6.10
CA ILE A 42 0.93 1.51 7.51
C ILE A 42 0.38 0.26 8.18
N LEU A 43 1.24 -0.41 8.93
CA LEU A 43 0.84 -1.47 9.85
C LEU A 43 0.76 -0.85 11.24
N PHE A 44 -0.46 -0.75 11.75
CA PHE A 44 -0.72 -0.16 13.06
C PHE A 44 -0.66 -1.22 14.16
N ALA A 45 -0.25 -0.82 15.35
CA ALA A 45 -0.39 -1.67 16.54
C ALA A 45 -1.87 -1.90 16.84
N VAL A 46 -2.69 -0.84 16.72
CA VAL A 46 -4.15 -0.92 16.79
C VAL A 46 -4.71 -0.10 15.63
N ASP A 47 -5.31 -0.79 14.65
CA ASP A 47 -5.88 -0.13 13.49
C ASP A 47 -7.24 0.49 13.82
N SER A 48 -7.44 1.73 13.37
CA SER A 48 -8.71 2.42 13.46
C SER A 48 -8.78 3.52 12.41
N ALA A 49 -10.00 3.93 12.06
CA ALA A 49 -10.19 5.05 11.14
C ALA A 49 -9.61 6.35 11.71
N ASP A 50 -9.71 6.55 13.02
CA ASP A 50 -9.15 7.73 13.66
C ASP A 50 -7.62 7.74 13.61
N ALA A 51 -6.98 6.60 13.86
CA ALA A 51 -5.53 6.47 13.76
C ALA A 51 -5.04 6.81 12.35
N ARG A 52 -5.73 6.29 11.33
CA ARG A 52 -5.39 6.57 9.92
C ARG A 52 -5.52 8.06 9.60
N ARG A 53 -6.59 8.70 10.02
CA ARG A 53 -6.80 10.12 9.77
C ARG A 53 -5.77 11.00 10.46
N LEU A 54 -5.41 10.66 11.70
CA LEU A 54 -4.35 11.39 12.43
C LEU A 54 -3.01 11.32 11.70
N VAL A 55 -2.65 10.14 11.21
CA VAL A 55 -1.41 9.96 10.46
C VAL A 55 -1.46 10.72 9.13
N GLU A 56 -2.57 10.64 8.40
CA GLU A 56 -2.73 11.39 7.15
C GLU A 56 -2.53 12.88 7.35
N ALA A 57 -3.16 13.43 8.37
CA ALA A 57 -3.04 14.85 8.69
C ALA A 57 -1.61 15.23 9.08
N ALA A 58 -0.97 14.42 9.92
CA ALA A 58 0.41 14.67 10.34
C ALA A 58 1.39 14.61 9.18
N LEU A 59 1.27 13.61 8.32
CA LEU A 59 2.14 13.46 7.16
C LEU A 59 1.88 14.54 6.11
N GLY A 60 0.62 14.87 5.89
CA GLY A 60 0.26 15.95 4.95
C GLY A 60 0.87 17.28 5.34
N ARG A 61 0.85 17.60 6.65
CA ARG A 61 1.50 18.83 7.16
C ARG A 61 3.01 18.79 7.01
N ALA A 62 3.61 17.62 7.23
CA ALA A 62 5.07 17.47 7.16
C ALA A 62 5.61 17.68 5.75
N VAL A 63 4.88 17.26 4.73
CA VAL A 63 5.35 17.31 3.34
C VAL A 63 4.62 18.34 2.48
N MET A 64 3.61 19.01 3.03
CA MET A 64 2.81 20.01 2.31
C MET A 64 2.17 19.43 1.04
N ARG A 65 1.70 18.19 1.13
CA ARG A 65 1.05 17.45 0.05
C ARG A 65 -0.08 16.62 0.61
N GLU A 66 -0.98 16.21 -0.25
CA GLU A 66 -2.00 15.23 0.11
C GLU A 66 -1.35 13.85 0.26
N VAL A 67 -1.60 13.19 1.39
CA VAL A 67 -1.06 11.88 1.72
C VAL A 67 -2.22 10.93 1.96
N ASP A 68 -2.25 9.84 1.20
CA ASP A 68 -3.22 8.76 1.38
C ASP A 68 -2.60 7.66 2.24
N VAL A 69 -3.25 7.32 3.33
CA VAL A 69 -2.81 6.27 4.23
C VAL A 69 -3.69 5.04 4.05
N VAL A 70 -3.06 3.91 3.79
CA VAL A 70 -3.71 2.60 3.65
C VAL A 70 -3.27 1.71 4.81
N SER A 71 -4.22 1.06 5.47
CA SER A 71 -3.90 0.04 6.48
C SER A 71 -3.44 -1.23 5.78
N LEU A 72 -2.22 -1.67 6.09
CA LEU A 72 -1.66 -2.89 5.50
C LEU A 72 -2.37 -4.15 6.01
N GLU A 73 -2.93 -4.08 7.21
CA GLU A 73 -3.66 -5.21 7.79
C GLU A 73 -4.90 -5.57 6.99
N GLY A 74 -5.60 -4.58 6.44
CA GLY A 74 -6.81 -4.79 5.64
C GLY A 74 -6.58 -4.74 4.13
N ALA A 75 -5.36 -4.56 3.67
CA ALA A 75 -5.08 -4.45 2.24
C ALA A 75 -5.19 -5.80 1.53
N SER A 76 -5.58 -5.78 0.25
CA SER A 76 -5.70 -6.99 -0.56
C SER A 76 -4.34 -7.65 -0.77
N PRO A 77 -4.31 -8.97 -1.05
CA PRO A 77 -3.05 -9.66 -1.37
C PRO A 77 -2.31 -9.04 -2.55
N HIS A 78 -3.03 -8.54 -3.55
CA HIS A 78 -2.42 -7.87 -4.70
C HIS A 78 -1.71 -6.58 -4.30
N LEU A 79 -2.36 -5.75 -3.49
CA LEU A 79 -1.76 -4.49 -3.02
C LEU A 79 -0.56 -4.75 -2.11
N CYS A 80 -0.69 -5.70 -1.18
CA CYS A 80 0.44 -6.08 -0.32
C CYS A 80 1.63 -6.59 -1.13
N PHE A 81 1.38 -7.35 -2.18
CA PHE A 81 2.43 -7.83 -3.08
C PHE A 81 3.13 -6.67 -3.78
N GLU A 82 2.38 -5.71 -4.32
CA GLU A 82 2.97 -4.54 -4.97
C GLU A 82 3.82 -3.72 -4.01
N ILE A 83 3.32 -3.52 -2.78
CA ILE A 83 4.06 -2.81 -1.74
C ILE A 83 5.34 -3.55 -1.36
N ALA A 84 5.25 -4.87 -1.21
CA ALA A 84 6.42 -5.71 -0.89
C ALA A 84 7.49 -5.67 -1.99
N ARG A 85 7.05 -5.61 -3.23
CA ARG A 85 7.96 -5.59 -4.39
C ARG A 85 8.62 -4.23 -4.60
N ASP A 86 7.83 -3.16 -4.61
CA ASP A 86 8.27 -1.84 -5.05
C ASP A 86 8.34 -0.80 -3.93
N GLY A 87 7.82 -1.11 -2.75
CA GLY A 87 7.72 -0.15 -1.66
C GLY A 87 9.07 0.21 -1.05
N ARG A 88 9.12 1.40 -0.47
CA ARG A 88 10.28 1.90 0.27
C ARG A 88 9.91 2.03 1.74
N PRO A 89 10.53 1.27 2.64
CA PRO A 89 10.23 1.41 4.07
C PRO A 89 10.67 2.76 4.58
N LEU A 90 9.76 3.43 5.28
CA LEU A 90 9.99 4.74 5.90
C LEU A 90 10.27 4.62 7.39
N PHE A 91 9.66 3.65 8.04
CA PHE A 91 9.75 3.44 9.48
C PHE A 91 9.41 2.00 9.81
N GLN A 92 10.15 1.42 10.76
CA GLN A 92 9.78 0.14 11.36
C GLN A 92 10.11 0.16 12.85
N ALA A 93 9.20 -0.37 13.65
CA ALA A 93 9.31 -0.36 15.11
C ALA A 93 10.43 -1.29 15.61
N ASP A 94 10.71 -2.35 14.86
CA ASP A 94 11.87 -3.22 15.12
C ASP A 94 12.47 -3.69 13.79
N PRO A 95 13.71 -4.20 13.79
CA PRO A 95 14.48 -4.47 12.56
C PRO A 95 13.89 -5.52 11.63
N HIS A 96 12.92 -6.33 12.09
CA HIS A 96 12.42 -7.46 11.33
C HIS A 96 11.03 -7.24 10.72
N VAL A 97 10.36 -6.12 11.06
CA VAL A 97 8.96 -5.90 10.65
C VAL A 97 8.83 -5.85 9.13
N TRP A 98 9.71 -5.13 8.45
CA TRP A 98 9.66 -5.01 7.00
C TRP A 98 9.90 -6.35 6.29
N SER A 99 10.92 -7.09 6.71
CA SER A 99 11.22 -8.39 6.09
C SER A 99 10.11 -9.42 6.36
N GLU A 100 9.50 -9.40 7.54
CA GLU A 100 8.35 -10.25 7.86
C GLU A 100 7.14 -9.91 6.99
N PHE A 101 6.85 -8.62 6.82
CA PHE A 101 5.77 -8.17 5.96
C PHE A 101 5.98 -8.64 4.51
N ARG A 102 7.19 -8.47 3.98
CA ARG A 102 7.51 -8.88 2.61
C ARG A 102 7.34 -10.38 2.42
N ALA A 103 7.86 -11.18 3.35
CA ALA A 103 7.73 -12.63 3.28
C ALA A 103 6.26 -13.06 3.30
N ARG A 104 5.46 -12.48 4.18
CA ARG A 104 4.04 -12.79 4.27
C ARG A 104 3.29 -12.38 3.01
N ALA A 105 3.56 -11.21 2.49
CA ALA A 105 2.93 -10.70 1.27
C ALA A 105 3.23 -11.61 0.06
N MET A 106 4.46 -12.11 -0.03
CA MET A 106 4.85 -13.04 -1.10
C MET A 106 4.11 -14.38 -0.97
N LEU A 107 4.03 -14.93 0.25
CA LEU A 107 3.33 -16.19 0.48
C LEU A 107 1.84 -16.05 0.19
N ASP A 108 1.21 -14.98 0.64
CA ASP A 108 -0.22 -14.73 0.42
C ASP A 108 -0.49 -14.56 -1.08
N TRP A 109 0.39 -13.91 -1.82
CA TRP A 109 0.26 -13.76 -3.27
C TRP A 109 0.36 -15.09 -3.99
N TRP A 110 1.31 -15.96 -3.61
CA TRP A 110 1.45 -17.29 -4.21
C TRP A 110 0.18 -18.12 -4.03
N ASP A 111 -0.48 -18.02 -2.88
CA ASP A 111 -1.72 -18.75 -2.60
C ASP A 111 -2.92 -18.14 -3.33
N TRP A 112 -2.96 -16.81 -3.49
CA TRP A 112 -4.09 -16.08 -4.03
C TRP A 112 -4.08 -15.94 -5.55
N ALA A 113 -2.92 -15.79 -6.17
CA ALA A 113 -2.79 -15.48 -7.59
C ALA A 113 -3.44 -16.51 -8.53
N PRO A 114 -3.30 -17.84 -8.31
CA PRO A 114 -3.99 -18.82 -9.13
C PRO A 114 -5.51 -18.71 -9.07
N THR A 115 -6.05 -18.47 -7.88
CA THR A 115 -7.49 -18.25 -7.67
C THR A 115 -7.98 -17.03 -8.40
N ALA A 116 -7.26 -15.92 -8.30
CA ALA A 116 -7.59 -14.69 -9.00
C ALA A 116 -7.60 -14.87 -10.52
N ARG A 117 -6.62 -15.56 -11.06
CA ARG A 117 -6.57 -15.88 -12.50
C ARG A 117 -7.76 -16.71 -12.94
N THR A 118 -8.14 -17.68 -12.16
CA THR A 118 -9.31 -18.53 -12.43
C THR A 118 -10.60 -17.71 -12.44
N ILE A 119 -10.77 -16.82 -11.46
CA ILE A 119 -11.94 -15.93 -11.39
C ILE A 119 -11.99 -15.01 -12.60
N HIS A 120 -10.86 -14.40 -12.98
CA HIS A 120 -10.80 -13.52 -14.16
C HIS A 120 -11.10 -14.26 -15.45
N ALA A 121 -10.58 -15.47 -15.61
CA ALA A 121 -10.84 -16.29 -16.78
C ALA A 121 -12.32 -16.66 -16.88
N ALA A 122 -12.96 -17.06 -15.79
CA ALA A 122 -14.37 -17.36 -15.74
C ALA A 122 -15.25 -16.14 -16.05
N ALA A 123 -14.89 -14.98 -15.52
CA ALA A 123 -15.59 -13.72 -15.80
C ALA A 123 -15.47 -13.34 -17.27
N ALA A 124 -14.28 -13.46 -17.85
CA ALA A 124 -14.05 -13.19 -19.28
C ALA A 124 -14.86 -14.12 -20.18
N GLN A 125 -14.94 -15.41 -19.83
CA GLN A 125 -15.76 -16.37 -20.57
C GLN A 125 -17.24 -16.01 -20.50
N ARG A 126 -17.75 -15.65 -19.32
CA ARG A 126 -19.14 -15.23 -19.18
C ARG A 126 -19.46 -14.00 -20.03
N LEU A 127 -18.59 -13.02 -20.00
CA LEU A 127 -18.76 -11.80 -20.80
C LEU A 127 -18.81 -12.10 -22.29
N ARG A 128 -17.93 -12.96 -22.77
CA ARG A 128 -17.90 -13.40 -24.18
C ARG A 128 -19.19 -14.09 -24.58
N ARG A 129 -19.74 -14.96 -23.71
CA ARG A 129 -21.02 -15.62 -23.96
C ARG A 129 -22.17 -14.62 -24.03
N GLU A 130 -22.21 -13.66 -23.12
CA GLU A 130 -23.23 -12.63 -23.12
C GLU A 130 -23.18 -11.80 -24.40
N ILE A 131 -22.01 -11.39 -24.83
CA ILE A 131 -21.82 -10.65 -26.08
C ILE A 131 -22.30 -11.49 -27.26
N ALA A 132 -21.93 -12.77 -27.32
CA ALA A 132 -22.33 -13.67 -28.41
C ALA A 132 -23.85 -13.85 -28.47
N HIS A 133 -24.54 -13.96 -27.33
CA HIS A 133 -25.99 -14.08 -27.27
C HIS A 133 -26.71 -12.76 -27.45
N GLY A 134 -26.11 -11.66 -27.04
CA GLY A 134 -26.72 -10.33 -27.14
C GLY A 134 -26.66 -9.70 -28.52
N SER A 135 -25.87 -10.24 -29.44
CA SER A 135 -25.71 -9.69 -30.78
C SER A 135 -26.62 -10.31 -31.83
N SER A 136 -27.59 -11.09 -31.42
CA SER A 136 -28.58 -11.70 -32.31
C SER A 136 -29.66 -10.71 -32.77
#